data_7c5bba1a9148a5240c3f48747e7f55f0
#
_entry.id   7c5bba1a9148a5240c3f48747e7f55f0
#
_cell.length_a   1.000
_cell.length_b   1.000
_cell.length_c   1.000
_cell.angle_alpha   90.00
_cell.angle_beta   90.00
_cell.angle_gamma   90.00
#
_symmetry.space_group_name_H-M   'P 1'
#
loop_
_entity.id
_entity.type
_entity.pdbx_description
1 polymer ?
#
loop_
_entity_poly.entity_id
_entity_poly.type
_entity_poly.pdbx_seq_one_letter_code
_entity_poly.pdbx_strand_id
1 'polypeptide(L)'
;MTQLTETCLDKRLDTALEIVREAGDIAIAAFRAMTPEKIAFKGPQDFLTATDLEVETLIRRRLSDFFPEDGILGEEAGGDVQTNTWIIDPIDGTANFARGIAHFCIVLGFVSQNKTRLGIIYDPCHDELYVAQDGKGATLNGKAIKVANTSSFCSANLELGWSQRVPNERYLTSLQGFLELGANVRRSACGALALAYVAVGRTDGYVEHHMNPWDCVAGLLLVSEAGGITNPFTADNNWPQGGAVLASTPQFARTVADITGITID
;
A
#
# COMPACT_ATOMS: atom_id res chain seq x y z
N MET A 1 -15.47 24.47 -8.67
CA MET A 1 -14.72 23.37 -8.01
C MET A 1 -14.23 23.91 -6.67
N THR A 2 -14.78 23.45 -5.57
CA THR A 2 -14.38 23.90 -4.23
C THR A 2 -13.01 23.29 -3.92
N GLN A 3 -12.04 24.14 -3.70
CA GLN A 3 -10.68 23.71 -3.34
C GLN A 3 -10.74 22.95 -2.01
N LEU A 4 -10.15 21.76 -1.92
CA LEU A 4 -10.09 20.95 -0.70
C LEU A 4 -9.34 21.75 0.36
N THR A 5 -10.02 22.16 1.44
CA THR A 5 -9.38 22.91 2.53
C THR A 5 -8.66 21.95 3.47
N GLU A 6 -7.65 22.45 4.20
CA GLU A 6 -6.90 21.68 5.21
C GLU A 6 -7.87 21.08 6.25
N THR A 7 -8.80 21.86 6.77
CA THR A 7 -9.84 21.40 7.72
C THR A 7 -10.70 20.25 7.17
N CYS A 8 -11.00 20.26 5.86
CA CYS A 8 -11.71 19.15 5.21
C CYS A 8 -10.86 17.88 5.13
N LEU A 9 -9.55 18.02 4.97
CA LEU A 9 -8.63 16.90 4.90
C LEU A 9 -8.41 16.29 6.29
N ASP A 10 -8.26 17.13 7.32
CA ASP A 10 -8.12 16.69 8.71
C ASP A 10 -9.35 15.89 9.17
N LYS A 11 -10.57 16.37 8.85
CA LYS A 11 -11.80 15.61 9.14
C LYS A 11 -11.82 14.24 8.46
N ARG A 12 -11.34 14.16 7.21
CA ARG A 12 -11.22 12.88 6.49
C ARG A 12 -10.22 11.95 7.15
N LEU A 13 -9.10 12.49 7.58
CA LEU A 13 -8.09 11.72 8.30
C LEU A 13 -8.65 11.15 9.61
N ASP A 14 -9.23 11.99 10.47
CA ASP A 14 -9.79 11.54 11.75
C ASP A 14 -10.83 10.43 11.56
N THR A 15 -11.75 10.63 10.61
CA THR A 15 -12.78 9.62 10.28
C THR A 15 -12.14 8.32 9.76
N ALA A 16 -11.14 8.40 8.88
CA ALA A 16 -10.47 7.23 8.33
C ALA A 16 -9.69 6.44 9.40
N LEU A 17 -9.12 7.13 10.40
CA LEU A 17 -8.44 6.48 11.52
C LEU A 17 -9.39 5.68 12.40
N GLU A 18 -10.62 6.14 12.59
CA GLU A 18 -11.66 5.37 13.29
C GLU A 18 -12.08 4.16 12.47
N ILE A 19 -12.35 4.37 11.17
CA ILE A 19 -12.80 3.31 10.25
C ILE A 19 -11.77 2.19 10.14
N VAL A 20 -10.48 2.52 9.97
CA VAL A 20 -9.44 1.49 9.78
C VAL A 20 -9.22 0.65 11.02
N ARG A 21 -9.44 1.19 12.23
CA ARG A 21 -9.38 0.42 13.48
C ARG A 21 -10.59 -0.51 13.62
N GLU A 22 -11.80 -0.02 13.34
CA GLU A 22 -13.02 -0.84 13.33
C GLU A 22 -12.89 -2.01 12.32
N ALA A 23 -12.37 -1.74 11.14
CA ALA A 23 -12.05 -2.73 10.12
C ALA A 23 -10.99 -3.75 10.60
N GLY A 24 -9.96 -3.27 11.28
CA GLY A 24 -8.92 -4.10 11.87
C GLY A 24 -9.42 -5.04 12.96
N ASP A 25 -10.36 -4.61 13.78
CA ASP A 25 -10.98 -5.47 14.80
C ASP A 25 -11.73 -6.64 14.17
N ILE A 26 -12.43 -6.41 13.06
CA ILE A 26 -13.09 -7.47 12.28
C ILE A 26 -12.05 -8.40 11.67
N ALA A 27 -11.04 -7.84 11.00
CA ALA A 27 -10.01 -8.62 10.32
C ALA A 27 -9.24 -9.52 11.30
N ILE A 28 -8.79 -9.00 12.45
CA ILE A 28 -8.03 -9.79 13.43
C ILE A 28 -8.88 -10.87 14.10
N ALA A 29 -10.17 -10.59 14.34
CA ALA A 29 -11.10 -11.59 14.87
C ALA A 29 -11.30 -12.74 13.88
N ALA A 30 -11.51 -12.42 12.60
CA ALA A 30 -11.66 -13.40 11.53
C ALA A 30 -10.36 -14.19 11.30
N PHE A 31 -9.19 -13.53 11.30
CA PHE A 31 -7.88 -14.17 11.18
C PHE A 31 -7.67 -15.24 12.24
N ARG A 32 -7.98 -14.92 13.50
CA ARG A 32 -7.87 -15.87 14.63
C ARG A 32 -8.85 -17.04 14.53
N ALA A 33 -9.96 -16.87 13.80
CA ALA A 33 -11.00 -17.87 13.56
C ALA A 33 -10.92 -18.53 12.17
N MET A 34 -9.81 -18.28 11.41
CA MET A 34 -9.65 -18.79 10.05
C MET A 34 -9.51 -20.32 10.03
N THR A 35 -10.22 -20.94 9.09
CA THR A 35 -10.10 -22.36 8.79
C THR A 35 -9.99 -22.57 7.28
N PRO A 36 -9.41 -23.68 6.79
CA PRO A 36 -9.25 -23.92 5.35
C PRO A 36 -10.56 -23.86 4.55
N GLU A 37 -11.70 -24.21 5.16
CA GLU A 37 -13.01 -24.23 4.50
C GLU A 37 -13.57 -22.82 4.21
N LYS A 38 -13.00 -21.79 4.84
CA LYS A 38 -13.42 -20.39 4.66
C LYS A 38 -12.70 -19.69 3.51
N ILE A 39 -11.78 -20.37 2.83
CA ILE A 39 -10.96 -19.80 1.76
C ILE A 39 -11.64 -20.06 0.43
N ALA A 40 -11.86 -19.01 -0.36
CA ALA A 40 -12.26 -19.07 -1.76
C ALA A 40 -11.12 -18.59 -2.67
N PHE A 41 -11.25 -18.84 -3.96
CA PHE A 41 -10.27 -18.42 -4.97
C PHE A 41 -11.01 -17.69 -6.09
N LYS A 42 -10.53 -16.50 -6.45
CA LYS A 42 -10.94 -15.77 -7.66
C LYS A 42 -10.17 -16.27 -8.88
N GLY A 43 -8.94 -16.78 -8.68
CA GLY A 43 -8.04 -17.30 -9.72
C GLY A 43 -6.77 -17.92 -9.13
N PRO A 44 -5.79 -18.31 -9.96
CA PRO A 44 -4.50 -18.81 -9.48
C PRO A 44 -3.79 -17.77 -8.59
N GLN A 45 -3.49 -18.12 -7.34
CA GLN A 45 -2.90 -17.23 -6.31
C GLN A 45 -3.73 -15.99 -5.97
N ASP A 46 -5.01 -15.98 -6.34
CA ASP A 46 -5.96 -14.91 -6.06
C ASP A 46 -6.99 -15.43 -5.04
N PHE A 47 -6.72 -15.13 -3.77
CA PHE A 47 -7.51 -15.58 -2.63
C PHE A 47 -8.59 -14.56 -2.31
N LEU A 48 -9.74 -15.05 -1.87
CA LEU A 48 -10.83 -14.25 -1.33
C LEU A 48 -11.34 -14.92 -0.07
N THR A 49 -11.56 -14.16 0.97
CA THR A 49 -12.28 -14.61 2.14
C THR A 49 -13.60 -13.81 2.31
N ALA A 50 -14.56 -14.36 3.04
CA ALA A 50 -15.76 -13.59 3.38
C ALA A 50 -15.44 -12.32 4.17
N THR A 51 -14.26 -12.28 4.81
CA THR A 51 -13.79 -11.15 5.60
C THR A 51 -13.43 -9.96 4.71
N ASP A 52 -12.85 -10.19 3.52
CA ASP A 52 -12.53 -9.09 2.58
C ASP A 52 -13.81 -8.30 2.24
N LEU A 53 -14.89 -9.01 1.89
CA LEU A 53 -16.19 -8.41 1.56
C LEU A 53 -16.84 -7.71 2.76
N GLU A 54 -16.74 -8.30 3.95
CA GLU A 54 -17.29 -7.73 5.20
C GLU A 54 -16.57 -6.42 5.56
N VAL A 55 -15.24 -6.43 5.52
CA VAL A 55 -14.40 -5.26 5.82
C VAL A 55 -14.62 -4.16 4.79
N GLU A 56 -14.62 -4.47 3.48
CA GLU A 56 -14.87 -3.47 2.47
C GLU A 56 -16.28 -2.87 2.58
N THR A 57 -17.30 -3.69 2.87
CA THR A 57 -18.67 -3.22 3.08
C THR A 57 -18.75 -2.24 4.25
N LEU A 58 -18.10 -2.54 5.38
CA LEU A 58 -18.02 -1.62 6.52
C LEU A 58 -17.38 -0.29 6.12
N ILE A 59 -16.20 -0.34 5.49
CA ILE A 59 -15.43 0.86 5.13
C ILE A 59 -16.27 1.74 4.18
N ARG A 60 -16.84 1.14 3.13
CA ARG A 60 -17.68 1.85 2.15
C ARG A 60 -18.87 2.54 2.79
N ARG A 61 -19.61 1.81 3.65
CA ARG A 61 -20.76 2.37 4.37
C ARG A 61 -20.34 3.58 5.19
N ARG A 62 -19.31 3.45 6.03
CA ARG A 62 -18.82 4.52 6.89
C ARG A 62 -18.33 5.74 6.09
N LEU A 63 -17.58 5.52 5.02
CA LEU A 63 -17.13 6.61 4.14
C LEU A 63 -18.31 7.31 3.45
N SER A 64 -19.30 6.57 2.94
CA SER A 64 -20.48 7.16 2.31
C SER A 64 -21.35 7.94 3.28
N ASP A 65 -21.46 7.49 4.55
CA ASP A 65 -22.20 8.21 5.59
C ASP A 65 -21.58 9.58 5.91
N PHE A 66 -20.24 9.68 5.91
CA PHE A 66 -19.53 10.91 6.26
C PHE A 66 -19.18 11.78 5.05
N PHE A 67 -18.93 11.18 3.89
CA PHE A 67 -18.44 11.84 2.66
C PHE A 67 -19.21 11.34 1.43
N PRO A 68 -20.53 11.59 1.35
CA PRO A 68 -21.39 11.06 0.27
C PRO A 68 -21.02 11.54 -1.13
N GLU A 69 -20.27 12.63 -1.25
CA GLU A 69 -19.85 13.22 -2.53
C GLU A 69 -18.49 12.67 -3.02
N ASP A 70 -17.78 11.88 -2.19
CA ASP A 70 -16.50 11.31 -2.59
C ASP A 70 -16.73 9.98 -3.33
N GLY A 71 -15.96 9.73 -4.39
CA GLY A 71 -15.90 8.41 -5.03
C GLY A 71 -15.24 7.38 -4.13
N ILE A 72 -15.51 6.12 -4.40
CA ILE A 72 -14.86 4.99 -3.72
C ILE A 72 -14.46 3.96 -4.77
N LEU A 73 -13.16 3.64 -4.81
CA LEU A 73 -12.59 2.55 -5.60
C LEU A 73 -11.99 1.52 -4.64
N GLY A 74 -12.50 0.32 -4.63
CA GLY A 74 -12.03 -0.78 -3.79
C GLY A 74 -11.67 -2.01 -4.61
N GLU A 75 -10.88 -2.89 -4.00
CA GLU A 75 -10.44 -4.13 -4.63
C GLU A 75 -11.60 -5.06 -4.95
N GLU A 76 -12.53 -5.25 -4.00
CA GLU A 76 -13.56 -6.29 -4.08
C GLU A 76 -14.79 -5.87 -4.89
N ALA A 77 -15.30 -4.67 -4.62
CA ALA A 77 -16.51 -4.17 -5.24
C ALA A 77 -16.26 -3.15 -6.37
N GLY A 78 -14.98 -2.86 -6.69
CA GLY A 78 -14.63 -1.87 -7.71
C GLY A 78 -15.10 -0.46 -7.33
N GLY A 79 -15.62 0.29 -8.29
CA GLY A 79 -16.20 1.61 -8.10
C GLY A 79 -15.71 2.64 -9.10
N ASP A 80 -16.19 3.88 -8.95
CA ASP A 80 -15.91 4.97 -9.88
C ASP A 80 -14.89 5.94 -9.29
N VAL A 81 -13.94 6.35 -10.14
CA VAL A 81 -12.98 7.41 -9.81
C VAL A 81 -13.63 8.76 -10.06
N GLN A 82 -13.62 9.60 -9.05
CA GLN A 82 -14.07 10.99 -9.08
C GLN A 82 -12.90 11.94 -8.78
N THR A 83 -13.18 13.24 -8.76
CA THR A 83 -12.17 14.26 -8.40
C THR A 83 -11.57 13.99 -7.01
N ASN A 84 -12.41 13.56 -6.08
CA ASN A 84 -12.05 13.10 -4.74
C ASN A 84 -12.45 11.63 -4.63
N THR A 85 -11.51 10.76 -4.36
CA THR A 85 -11.76 9.31 -4.35
C THR A 85 -11.01 8.63 -3.21
N TRP A 86 -11.73 7.84 -2.44
CA TRP A 86 -11.16 6.89 -1.50
C TRP A 86 -10.73 5.61 -2.24
N ILE A 87 -9.56 5.15 -1.92
CA ILE A 87 -8.98 3.93 -2.48
C ILE A 87 -8.87 2.93 -1.33
N ILE A 88 -9.43 1.72 -1.50
CA ILE A 88 -9.59 0.76 -0.41
C ILE A 88 -9.02 -0.58 -0.81
N ASP A 89 -8.14 -1.12 0.05
CA ASP A 89 -7.89 -2.56 0.11
C ASP A 89 -8.32 -3.06 1.50
N PRO A 90 -9.34 -3.92 1.55
CA PRO A 90 -9.84 -4.43 2.81
C PRO A 90 -8.83 -5.34 3.53
N ILE A 91 -8.04 -6.13 2.78
CA ILE A 91 -7.00 -7.03 3.31
C ILE A 91 -5.88 -7.21 2.27
N ASP A 92 -4.92 -6.27 2.24
CA ASP A 92 -3.69 -6.52 1.48
C ASP A 92 -2.91 -7.68 2.13
N GLY A 93 -2.56 -8.66 1.32
CA GLY A 93 -1.94 -9.90 1.79
C GLY A 93 -2.95 -11.01 2.07
N THR A 94 -4.07 -11.08 1.32
CA THR A 94 -5.12 -12.11 1.47
C THR A 94 -4.55 -13.53 1.42
N ALA A 95 -3.50 -13.78 0.64
CA ALA A 95 -2.81 -15.07 0.61
C ALA A 95 -2.16 -15.43 1.96
N ASN A 96 -1.57 -14.45 2.64
CA ASN A 96 -1.02 -14.61 4.00
C ASN A 96 -2.15 -14.82 5.01
N PHE A 97 -3.17 -13.96 4.94
CA PHE A 97 -4.36 -14.05 5.79
C PHE A 97 -4.99 -15.44 5.74
N ALA A 98 -5.26 -15.94 4.52
CA ALA A 98 -5.87 -17.24 4.30
C ALA A 98 -5.03 -18.42 4.84
N ARG A 99 -3.70 -18.25 4.93
CA ARG A 99 -2.78 -19.29 5.42
C ARG A 99 -2.37 -19.14 6.88
N GLY A 100 -2.94 -18.17 7.62
CA GLY A 100 -2.61 -17.94 9.02
C GLY A 100 -1.24 -17.30 9.21
N ILE A 101 -0.70 -16.63 8.20
CA ILE A 101 0.53 -15.86 8.29
C ILE A 101 0.17 -14.43 8.73
N ALA A 102 0.66 -14.03 9.91
CA ALA A 102 0.38 -12.73 10.53
C ALA A 102 1.12 -11.58 9.81
N HIS A 103 0.84 -11.40 8.50
CA HIS A 103 1.45 -10.39 7.65
C HIS A 103 0.44 -9.95 6.59
N PHE A 104 -0.48 -9.08 6.98
CA PHE A 104 -1.54 -8.48 6.18
C PHE A 104 -1.94 -7.16 6.80
N CYS A 105 -2.60 -6.29 6.03
CA CYS A 105 -3.04 -4.99 6.53
C CYS A 105 -4.32 -4.52 5.85
N ILE A 106 -4.92 -3.45 6.40
CA ILE A 106 -6.01 -2.69 5.81
C ILE A 106 -5.43 -1.41 5.23
N VAL A 107 -5.83 -1.06 4.02
CA VAL A 107 -5.31 0.12 3.31
C VAL A 107 -6.44 1.08 2.99
N LEU A 108 -6.24 2.35 3.35
CA LEU A 108 -7.07 3.48 2.92
C LEU A 108 -6.18 4.55 2.30
N GLY A 109 -6.40 4.86 1.03
CA GLY A 109 -5.84 6.02 0.34
C GLY A 109 -6.91 7.06 0.06
N PHE A 110 -6.56 8.33 0.04
CA PHE A 110 -7.43 9.38 -0.47
C PHE A 110 -6.71 10.17 -1.55
N VAL A 111 -7.26 10.12 -2.76
CA VAL A 111 -6.73 10.81 -3.94
C VAL A 111 -7.66 11.99 -4.28
N SER A 112 -7.08 13.16 -4.45
CA SER A 112 -7.80 14.37 -4.92
C SER A 112 -7.03 15.02 -6.05
N GLN A 113 -7.69 15.23 -7.19
CA GLN A 113 -7.09 15.84 -8.39
C GLN A 113 -5.80 15.09 -8.83
N ASN A 114 -5.86 13.77 -8.92
CA ASN A 114 -4.74 12.88 -9.26
C ASN A 114 -3.53 12.99 -8.32
N LYS A 115 -3.73 13.48 -7.10
CA LYS A 115 -2.68 13.53 -6.09
C LYS A 115 -3.15 12.80 -4.83
N THR A 116 -2.35 11.86 -4.34
CA THR A 116 -2.61 11.22 -3.06
C THR A 116 -2.45 12.24 -1.94
N ARG A 117 -3.50 12.41 -1.12
CA ARG A 117 -3.56 13.38 -0.03
C ARG A 117 -3.45 12.72 1.34
N LEU A 118 -4.00 11.52 1.48
CA LEU A 118 -3.90 10.71 2.68
C LEU A 118 -3.48 9.29 2.32
N GLY A 119 -2.64 8.70 3.15
CA GLY A 119 -2.25 7.30 3.09
C GLY A 119 -2.30 6.70 4.50
N ILE A 120 -3.09 5.64 4.68
CA ILE A 120 -3.30 4.98 5.96
C ILE A 120 -3.15 3.49 5.72
N ILE A 121 -2.26 2.84 6.48
CA ILE A 121 -2.05 1.40 6.46
C ILE A 121 -2.10 0.93 7.91
N TYR A 122 -2.94 -0.05 8.21
CA TYR A 122 -3.07 -0.61 9.55
C TYR A 122 -2.79 -2.11 9.54
N ASP A 123 -1.74 -2.51 10.23
CA ASP A 123 -1.44 -3.91 10.54
C ASP A 123 -2.09 -4.28 11.89
N PRO A 124 -3.21 -5.02 11.88
CA PRO A 124 -3.92 -5.36 13.12
C PRO A 124 -3.23 -6.49 13.90
N CYS A 125 -2.29 -7.22 13.31
CA CYS A 125 -1.54 -8.27 14.00
C CYS A 125 -0.52 -7.69 14.98
N HIS A 126 0.09 -6.54 14.61
CA HIS A 126 1.13 -5.90 15.39
C HIS A 126 0.66 -4.57 16.04
N ASP A 127 -0.60 -4.16 15.82
CA ASP A 127 -1.15 -2.84 16.19
C ASP A 127 -0.26 -1.69 15.70
N GLU A 128 0.15 -1.77 14.43
CA GLU A 128 0.96 -0.77 13.76
C GLU A 128 0.10 0.04 12.80
N LEU A 129 -0.11 1.31 13.12
CA LEU A 129 -0.86 2.26 12.31
C LEU A 129 0.08 3.26 11.65
N TYR A 130 0.27 3.13 10.35
CA TYR A 130 1.06 4.00 9.49
C TYR A 130 0.16 5.05 8.86
N VAL A 131 0.52 6.33 8.99
CA VAL A 131 -0.28 7.45 8.51
C VAL A 131 0.61 8.46 7.83
N ALA A 132 0.21 8.91 6.63
CA ALA A 132 0.79 10.06 5.94
C ALA A 132 -0.30 11.02 5.47
N GLN A 133 0.00 12.31 5.55
CA GLN A 133 -0.77 13.39 4.95
C GLN A 133 0.18 14.22 4.09
N ASP A 134 -0.24 14.51 2.86
CA ASP A 134 0.54 15.29 1.90
C ASP A 134 1.08 16.60 2.50
N GLY A 135 2.42 16.72 2.56
CA GLY A 135 3.15 17.87 3.12
C GLY A 135 3.20 17.93 4.65
N LYS A 136 2.77 16.89 5.38
CA LYS A 136 2.77 16.87 6.86
C LYS A 136 3.68 15.78 7.43
N GLY A 137 4.33 14.99 6.59
CA GLY A 137 5.17 13.86 7.00
C GLY A 137 4.40 12.57 7.23
N ALA A 138 5.13 11.54 7.64
CA ALA A 138 4.60 10.21 7.95
C ALA A 138 4.85 9.83 9.40
N THR A 139 3.94 9.01 9.95
CA THR A 139 4.01 8.53 11.34
C THR A 139 3.71 7.04 11.44
N LEU A 140 4.29 6.38 12.45
CA LEU A 140 3.89 5.08 12.97
C LEU A 140 3.38 5.24 14.40
N ASN A 141 2.12 4.89 14.64
CA ASN A 141 1.47 5.06 15.95
C ASN A 141 1.67 6.49 16.50
N GLY A 142 1.51 7.52 15.65
CA GLY A 142 1.65 8.92 15.98
C GLY A 142 3.09 9.43 16.18
N LYS A 143 4.11 8.57 16.02
CA LYS A 143 5.52 8.95 16.07
C LYS A 143 6.07 9.15 14.67
N ALA A 144 6.71 10.29 14.41
CA ALA A 144 7.32 10.58 13.11
C ALA A 144 8.33 9.50 12.70
N ILE A 145 8.26 9.10 11.44
CA ILE A 145 9.13 8.08 10.84
C ILE A 145 9.96 8.66 9.69
N LYS A 146 11.05 7.96 9.35
CA LYS A 146 11.90 8.28 8.20
C LYS A 146 12.42 6.99 7.57
N VAL A 147 12.69 7.05 6.27
CA VAL A 147 13.38 5.97 5.55
C VAL A 147 14.77 5.72 6.12
N ALA A 148 15.31 4.52 5.89
CA ALA A 148 16.64 4.14 6.33
C ALA A 148 17.74 5.03 5.70
N ASN A 149 18.89 5.07 6.37
CA ASN A 149 20.09 5.75 5.88
C ASN A 149 21.21 4.74 5.56
N THR A 150 20.86 3.63 4.93
CA THR A 150 21.78 2.59 4.50
C THR A 150 22.65 3.11 3.34
N SER A 151 23.96 2.92 3.40
CA SER A 151 24.92 3.49 2.44
C SER A 151 25.50 2.47 1.45
N SER A 152 25.25 1.18 1.64
CA SER A 152 25.82 0.11 0.80
C SER A 152 24.79 -0.95 0.48
N PHE A 153 24.75 -1.42 -0.77
CA PHE A 153 23.90 -2.54 -1.16
C PHE A 153 24.21 -3.83 -0.40
N CYS A 154 25.47 -4.06 0.01
CA CYS A 154 25.85 -5.22 0.82
C CYS A 154 25.19 -5.26 2.21
N SER A 155 24.59 -4.16 2.67
CA SER A 155 23.79 -4.09 3.89
C SER A 155 22.33 -3.73 3.62
N ALA A 156 21.95 -3.57 2.35
CA ALA A 156 20.59 -3.24 1.98
C ALA A 156 19.67 -4.45 2.03
N ASN A 157 18.43 -4.16 2.41
CA ASN A 157 17.32 -5.12 2.44
C ASN A 157 16.22 -4.62 1.52
N LEU A 158 16.11 -5.19 0.32
CA LEU A 158 15.13 -4.83 -0.67
C LEU A 158 13.97 -5.82 -0.66
N GLU A 159 12.79 -5.35 -0.97
CA GLU A 159 11.63 -6.20 -1.15
C GLU A 159 11.15 -6.14 -2.60
N LEU A 160 10.92 -7.32 -3.21
CA LEU A 160 10.52 -7.45 -4.60
C LEU A 160 9.18 -8.15 -4.70
N GLY A 161 8.15 -7.40 -5.12
CA GLY A 161 6.83 -7.92 -5.40
C GLY A 161 6.76 -8.62 -6.76
N TRP A 162 5.76 -9.49 -6.94
CA TRP A 162 5.55 -10.24 -8.17
C TRP A 162 4.11 -10.16 -8.62
N SER A 163 3.91 -9.82 -9.89
CA SER A 163 2.60 -9.73 -10.52
C SER A 163 2.48 -10.69 -11.71
N GLN A 164 1.34 -11.36 -11.81
CA GLN A 164 1.00 -12.19 -12.98
C GLN A 164 0.70 -11.35 -14.24
N ARG A 165 0.52 -10.03 -14.10
CA ARG A 165 0.17 -9.12 -15.18
C ARG A 165 1.36 -8.75 -16.07
N VAL A 166 2.56 -9.12 -15.65
CA VAL A 166 3.81 -8.87 -16.41
C VAL A 166 4.61 -10.17 -16.56
N PRO A 167 5.44 -10.28 -17.62
CA PRO A 167 6.30 -11.45 -17.79
C PRO A 167 7.26 -11.66 -16.62
N ASN A 168 7.45 -12.93 -16.21
CA ASN A 168 8.33 -13.30 -15.11
C ASN A 168 9.79 -12.84 -15.29
N GLU A 169 10.22 -12.67 -16.54
CA GLU A 169 11.57 -12.19 -16.90
C GLU A 169 11.88 -10.85 -16.24
N ARG A 170 10.90 -9.95 -16.10
CA ARG A 170 11.09 -8.66 -15.41
C ARG A 170 11.42 -8.86 -13.94
N TYR A 171 10.69 -9.73 -13.27
CA TYR A 171 10.94 -10.09 -11.86
C TYR A 171 12.33 -10.73 -11.70
N LEU A 172 12.65 -11.72 -12.56
CA LEU A 172 13.92 -12.44 -12.50
C LEU A 172 15.12 -11.54 -12.80
N THR A 173 15.00 -10.62 -13.76
CA THR A 173 16.04 -9.63 -14.08
C THR A 173 16.28 -8.68 -12.90
N SER A 174 15.22 -8.18 -12.28
CA SER A 174 15.33 -7.31 -11.10
C SER A 174 15.97 -8.05 -9.93
N LEU A 175 15.52 -9.29 -9.66
CA LEU A 175 16.09 -10.14 -8.61
C LEU A 175 17.59 -10.37 -8.82
N GLN A 176 17.98 -10.78 -10.04
CA GLN A 176 19.39 -11.00 -10.37
C GLN A 176 20.22 -9.74 -10.15
N GLY A 177 19.76 -8.57 -10.66
CA GLY A 177 20.49 -7.32 -10.51
C GLY A 177 20.68 -6.91 -9.05
N PHE A 178 19.69 -7.09 -8.20
CA PHE A 178 19.81 -6.80 -6.76
C PHE A 178 20.79 -7.75 -6.05
N LEU A 179 20.76 -9.05 -6.37
CA LEU A 179 21.67 -10.05 -5.81
C LEU A 179 23.12 -9.80 -6.26
N GLU A 180 23.35 -9.38 -7.51
CA GLU A 180 24.69 -9.03 -8.03
C GLU A 180 25.28 -7.83 -7.30
N LEU A 181 24.45 -6.90 -6.80
CA LEU A 181 24.89 -5.80 -5.94
C LEU A 181 25.16 -6.22 -4.48
N GLY A 182 24.83 -7.45 -4.12
CA GLY A 182 24.98 -7.99 -2.76
C GLY A 182 23.84 -7.65 -1.81
N ALA A 183 22.71 -7.14 -2.32
CA ALA A 183 21.53 -6.86 -1.50
C ALA A 183 20.84 -8.14 -1.02
N ASN A 184 20.28 -8.10 0.18
CA ASN A 184 19.30 -9.10 0.60
C ASN A 184 17.95 -8.80 -0.05
N VAL A 185 17.31 -9.82 -0.65
CA VAL A 185 16.01 -9.64 -1.31
C VAL A 185 14.95 -10.49 -0.60
N ARG A 186 13.82 -9.85 -0.27
CA ARG A 186 12.65 -10.45 0.37
C ARG A 186 11.46 -10.43 -0.57
N ARG A 187 10.48 -11.31 -0.29
CA ARG A 187 9.14 -11.28 -0.88
C ARG A 187 8.13 -11.68 0.20
N SER A 188 7.41 -10.70 0.73
CA SER A 188 6.46 -10.89 1.84
C SER A 188 5.02 -11.14 1.39
N ALA A 189 4.69 -10.85 0.13
CA ALA A 189 3.34 -10.99 -0.44
C ALA A 189 2.27 -10.12 0.26
N CYS A 190 2.64 -8.91 0.68
CA CYS A 190 1.79 -7.84 1.16
C CYS A 190 2.46 -6.52 0.75
N GLY A 191 1.99 -5.92 -0.33
CA GLY A 191 2.66 -4.79 -0.97
C GLY A 191 2.60 -3.51 -0.15
N ALA A 192 1.46 -3.25 0.47
CA ALA A 192 1.28 -2.06 1.29
C ALA A 192 2.17 -2.10 2.56
N LEU A 193 2.27 -3.26 3.24
CA LEU A 193 3.21 -3.38 4.36
C LEU A 193 4.66 -3.28 3.91
N ALA A 194 5.00 -3.82 2.73
CA ALA A 194 6.34 -3.66 2.18
C ALA A 194 6.71 -2.19 1.98
N LEU A 195 5.79 -1.37 1.44
CA LEU A 195 5.95 0.08 1.32
C LEU A 195 6.03 0.77 2.70
N ALA A 196 5.18 0.37 3.65
CA ALA A 196 5.23 0.89 5.02
C ALA A 196 6.57 0.59 5.69
N TYR A 197 7.17 -0.58 5.42
CA TYR A 197 8.49 -0.95 5.94
C TYR A 197 9.62 -0.12 5.34
N VAL A 198 9.50 0.30 4.08
CA VAL A 198 10.42 1.29 3.50
C VAL A 198 10.28 2.63 4.23
N ALA A 199 9.04 3.10 4.44
CA ALA A 199 8.79 4.40 5.08
C ALA A 199 9.34 4.47 6.52
N VAL A 200 9.30 3.36 7.27
CA VAL A 200 9.82 3.31 8.66
C VAL A 200 11.28 2.90 8.75
N GLY A 201 11.94 2.63 7.61
CA GLY A 201 13.36 2.28 7.55
C GLY A 201 13.68 0.84 7.96
N ARG A 202 12.71 -0.08 7.93
CA ARG A 202 12.93 -1.54 8.14
C ARG A 202 13.51 -2.20 6.90
N THR A 203 13.17 -1.69 5.71
CA THR A 203 13.71 -2.08 4.42
C THR A 203 14.17 -0.83 3.67
N ASP A 204 15.02 -1.01 2.66
CA ASP A 204 15.65 0.09 1.91
C ASP A 204 14.95 0.40 0.60
N GLY A 205 14.10 -0.49 0.14
CA GLY A 205 13.30 -0.29 -1.07
C GLY A 205 12.30 -1.40 -1.32
N TYR A 206 11.29 -1.05 -2.11
CA TYR A 206 10.28 -1.95 -2.66
C TYR A 206 10.09 -1.71 -4.15
N VAL A 207 9.98 -2.78 -4.90
CA VAL A 207 9.68 -2.74 -6.34
C VAL A 207 8.66 -3.81 -6.68
N GLU A 208 7.69 -3.42 -7.51
CA GLU A 208 6.82 -4.36 -8.20
C GLU A 208 6.47 -3.83 -9.60
N HIS A 209 6.52 -4.68 -10.62
CA HIS A 209 6.34 -4.26 -12.01
C HIS A 209 4.88 -3.99 -12.40
N HIS A 210 3.93 -4.34 -11.54
CA HIS A 210 2.52 -3.95 -11.65
C HIS A 210 1.79 -4.18 -10.34
N MET A 211 1.26 -3.10 -9.76
CA MET A 211 0.36 -3.10 -8.61
C MET A 211 -0.95 -2.43 -8.95
N ASN A 212 -2.02 -2.79 -8.27
CA ASN A 212 -3.25 -2.02 -8.35
C ASN A 212 -3.14 -0.77 -7.44
N PRO A 213 -3.97 0.24 -7.65
CA PRO A 213 -3.90 1.48 -6.87
C PRO A 213 -4.17 1.25 -5.37
N TRP A 214 -5.05 0.32 -5.01
CA TRP A 214 -5.38 0.04 -3.61
C TRP A 214 -4.22 -0.59 -2.83
N ASP A 215 -3.33 -1.32 -3.51
CA ASP A 215 -2.13 -1.91 -2.89
C ASP A 215 -1.01 -0.88 -2.64
N CYS A 216 -0.99 0.28 -3.35
CA CYS A 216 0.21 1.11 -3.39
C CYS A 216 0.05 2.60 -3.10
N VAL A 217 -1.08 3.27 -3.44
CA VAL A 217 -1.15 4.74 -3.34
C VAL A 217 -0.92 5.27 -1.92
N ALA A 218 -1.42 4.57 -0.90
CA ALA A 218 -1.19 4.93 0.50
C ALA A 218 0.28 4.77 0.90
N GLY A 219 0.87 3.64 0.53
CA GLY A 219 2.27 3.32 0.83
C GLY A 219 3.26 4.24 0.12
N LEU A 220 3.00 4.60 -1.15
CA LEU A 220 3.82 5.57 -1.88
C LEU A 220 3.85 6.94 -1.21
N LEU A 221 2.70 7.42 -0.72
CA LEU A 221 2.65 8.66 0.06
C LEU A 221 3.45 8.53 1.37
N LEU A 222 3.31 7.40 2.10
CA LEU A 222 4.09 7.16 3.31
C LEU A 222 5.59 7.25 3.05
N VAL A 223 6.09 6.61 2.00
CA VAL A 223 7.51 6.63 1.65
C VAL A 223 7.97 8.04 1.26
N SER A 224 7.20 8.74 0.43
CA SER A 224 7.52 10.12 0.02
C SER A 224 7.58 11.06 1.23
N GLU A 225 6.58 11.02 2.11
CA GLU A 225 6.51 11.86 3.32
C GLU A 225 7.54 11.47 4.39
N ALA A 226 8.07 10.24 4.34
CA ALA A 226 9.19 9.80 5.17
C ALA A 226 10.57 10.15 4.58
N GLY A 227 10.62 10.84 3.43
CA GLY A 227 11.85 11.27 2.77
C GLY A 227 12.47 10.26 1.81
N GLY A 228 11.73 9.25 1.40
CA GLY A 228 12.10 8.32 0.32
C GLY A 228 11.79 8.88 -1.08
N ILE A 229 12.21 8.15 -2.09
CA ILE A 229 11.94 8.44 -3.51
C ILE A 229 10.95 7.41 -4.04
N THR A 230 9.94 7.88 -4.76
CA THR A 230 8.92 7.04 -5.39
C THR A 230 8.74 7.40 -6.86
N ASN A 231 8.26 6.47 -7.67
CA ASN A 231 7.82 6.82 -9.02
C ASN A 231 6.50 7.59 -8.99
N PRO A 232 6.20 8.41 -10.03
CA PRO A 232 5.00 9.28 -10.09
C PRO A 232 3.74 8.48 -10.49
N PHE A 233 3.31 7.53 -9.65
CA PHE A 233 2.23 6.56 -9.94
C PHE A 233 0.89 7.21 -10.31
N THR A 234 0.50 8.31 -9.64
CA THR A 234 -0.78 8.99 -9.90
C THR A 234 -0.67 10.18 -10.85
N ALA A 235 0.49 10.36 -11.53
CA ALA A 235 0.73 11.54 -12.36
C ALA A 235 -0.14 11.61 -13.62
N ASP A 236 -0.65 10.49 -14.11
CA ASP A 236 -1.54 10.45 -15.27
C ASP A 236 -2.94 9.91 -14.87
N ASN A 237 -3.88 9.99 -15.82
CA ASN A 237 -5.26 9.54 -15.60
C ASN A 237 -5.42 8.01 -15.69
N ASN A 238 -4.35 7.26 -15.98
CA ASN A 238 -4.38 5.81 -16.11
C ASN A 238 -4.10 5.09 -14.78
N TRP A 239 -3.71 5.80 -13.74
CA TRP A 239 -3.40 5.20 -12.43
C TRP A 239 -4.46 4.23 -11.89
N PRO A 240 -5.79 4.38 -12.19
CA PRO A 240 -6.78 3.41 -11.74
C PRO A 240 -6.60 2.01 -12.33
N GLN A 241 -5.87 1.89 -13.44
CA GLN A 241 -5.55 0.60 -14.07
C GLN A 241 -4.35 -0.11 -13.44
N GLY A 242 -3.71 0.53 -12.46
CA GLY A 242 -2.47 0.04 -11.88
C GLY A 242 -1.24 0.32 -12.74
N GLY A 243 -0.10 -0.06 -12.23
CA GLY A 243 1.19 0.17 -12.89
C GLY A 243 2.38 -0.27 -12.07
N ALA A 244 3.57 0.00 -12.59
CA ALA A 244 4.80 -0.29 -11.88
C ALA A 244 4.96 0.61 -10.64
N VAL A 245 5.53 0.04 -9.58
CA VAL A 245 5.82 0.71 -8.32
C VAL A 245 7.29 0.58 -7.99
N LEU A 246 7.90 1.71 -7.65
CA LEU A 246 9.23 1.81 -7.08
C LEU A 246 9.17 2.76 -5.89
N ALA A 247 9.64 2.30 -4.75
CA ALA A 247 9.87 3.10 -3.54
C ALA A 247 11.24 2.75 -2.98
N SER A 248 12.07 3.73 -2.66
CA SER A 248 13.44 3.47 -2.19
C SER A 248 13.98 4.61 -1.34
N THR A 249 15.00 4.28 -0.54
CA THR A 249 15.84 5.33 0.05
C THR A 249 16.52 6.16 -1.03
N PRO A 250 16.80 7.44 -0.80
CA PRO A 250 17.43 8.30 -1.81
C PRO A 250 18.76 7.76 -2.34
N GLN A 251 19.55 7.06 -1.51
CA GLN A 251 20.83 6.49 -1.86
C GLN A 251 20.75 5.42 -2.95
N PHE A 252 19.67 4.65 -2.98
CA PHE A 252 19.53 3.51 -3.88
C PHE A 252 18.57 3.75 -5.04
N ALA A 253 17.74 4.79 -4.97
CA ALA A 253 16.62 5.02 -5.89
C ALA A 253 17.06 4.98 -7.37
N ARG A 254 18.16 5.65 -7.74
CA ARG A 254 18.64 5.67 -9.12
C ARG A 254 19.09 4.29 -9.60
N THR A 255 19.89 3.58 -8.80
CA THR A 255 20.36 2.23 -9.16
C THR A 255 19.20 1.24 -9.24
N VAL A 256 18.23 1.33 -8.33
CA VAL A 256 17.01 0.50 -8.37
C VAL A 256 16.19 0.80 -9.63
N ALA A 257 16.05 2.08 -10.00
CA ALA A 257 15.37 2.49 -11.24
C ALA A 257 16.08 1.96 -12.50
N ASP A 258 17.42 2.07 -12.56
CA ASP A 258 18.21 1.58 -13.68
C ASP A 258 18.11 0.05 -13.86
N ILE A 259 18.11 -0.73 -12.76
CA ILE A 259 17.95 -2.20 -12.81
C ILE A 259 16.55 -2.61 -13.25
N THR A 260 15.53 -1.92 -12.76
CA THR A 260 14.13 -2.32 -12.98
C THR A 260 13.50 -1.70 -14.23
N GLY A 261 14.12 -0.63 -14.76
CA GLY A 261 13.57 0.15 -15.86
C GLY A 261 12.32 0.97 -15.46
N ILE A 262 12.08 1.18 -14.15
CA ILE A 262 10.98 2.02 -13.64
C ILE A 262 11.51 3.44 -13.45
N THR A 263 10.88 4.41 -14.11
CA THR A 263 11.29 5.83 -14.03
C THR A 263 10.81 6.45 -12.71
N ILE A 264 11.65 7.31 -12.13
CA ILE A 264 11.37 8.04 -10.87
C ILE A 264 11.30 9.56 -11.07
N ASP A 265 11.46 10.04 -12.33
CA ASP A 265 11.45 11.45 -12.70
C ASP A 265 10.11 11.85 -13.34
#